data_7e15a6ba859080bfd67fba729dae4077
#
_entry.id   7e15a6ba859080bfd67fba729dae4077
#
_cell.length_a   1.000
_cell.length_b   1.000
_cell.length_c   1.000
_cell.angle_alpha   90.00
_cell.angle_beta   90.00
_cell.angle_gamma   90.00
#
_symmetry.space_group_name_H-M   'P 1'
#
loop_
_entity.id
_entity.type
_entity.pdbx_description
1 polymer ?
#
loop_
_entity_poly.entity_id
_entity_poly.type
_entity_poly.pdbx_seq_one_letter_code
_entity_poly.pdbx_strand_id
1 'polypeptide(L)'
;LAGRSGWQVTVGLAEGEPRTADALANRERLRALPVTVLPRDTPPDPQAWTVAVDAVYGTGFHGTLRPEGQAACELLHKARAAGALLLAVDLPSGLTADTGEAAPGAVRADLTVAFDSRKPVHADPRAAEFCGEIVLADIGIPESCHRV
;
A
#
# COMPACT_ATOMS: atom_id res chain seq x y z
N LEU A 1 9.95 -3.60 11.47
CA LEU A 1 9.73 -4.94 12.04
C LEU A 1 10.16 -6.04 11.07
N ALA A 2 9.66 -6.06 9.80
CA ALA A 2 9.97 -7.10 8.83
C ALA A 2 11.49 -7.33 8.63
N GLY A 3 12.28 -6.28 8.39
CA GLY A 3 13.72 -6.40 8.22
C GLY A 3 14.46 -6.97 9.44
N ARG A 4 13.91 -6.83 10.66
CA ARG A 4 14.47 -7.44 11.88
C ARG A 4 14.07 -8.90 12.08
N SER A 5 13.08 -9.37 11.34
CA SER A 5 12.55 -10.74 11.42
C SER A 5 13.16 -11.67 10.36
N GLY A 6 14.27 -11.29 9.75
CA GLY A 6 14.97 -12.10 8.73
C GLY A 6 14.42 -11.95 7.30
N TRP A 7 13.43 -11.06 7.08
CA TRP A 7 12.96 -10.75 5.74
C TRP A 7 13.97 -9.86 4.99
N GLN A 8 14.19 -10.17 3.72
CA GLN A 8 14.82 -9.23 2.82
C GLN A 8 13.76 -8.21 2.37
N VAL A 9 13.94 -6.96 2.77
CA VAL A 9 12.98 -5.90 2.49
C VAL A 9 13.55 -4.91 1.50
N THR A 10 12.82 -4.68 0.41
CA THR A 10 13.12 -3.67 -0.59
C THR A 10 12.02 -2.61 -0.59
N VAL A 11 12.39 -1.34 -0.55
CA VAL A 11 11.49 -0.19 -0.54
C VAL A 11 11.66 0.58 -1.84
N GLY A 12 10.58 0.70 -2.62
CA GLY A 12 10.49 1.56 -3.79
C GLY A 12 9.73 2.85 -3.44
N LEU A 13 10.23 3.99 -3.90
CA LEU A 13 9.56 5.29 -3.76
C LEU A 13 8.75 5.57 -5.04
N ALA A 14 7.47 5.23 -5.03
CA ALA A 14 6.59 5.27 -6.21
C ALA A 14 6.53 6.68 -6.87
N GLU A 15 6.38 7.72 -6.06
CA GLU A 15 6.27 9.11 -6.54
C GLU A 15 7.51 9.97 -6.26
N GLY A 16 8.65 9.33 -6.03
CA GLY A 16 9.92 9.99 -5.74
C GLY A 16 10.11 10.34 -4.26
N GLU A 17 10.95 11.33 -3.98
CA GLU A 17 11.29 11.69 -2.60
C GLU A 17 10.08 12.29 -1.86
N PRO A 18 9.89 11.91 -0.58
CA PRO A 18 8.80 12.43 0.24
C PRO A 18 8.93 13.94 0.45
N ARG A 19 7.78 14.62 0.61
CA ARG A 19 7.69 16.08 0.72
C ARG A 19 7.13 16.56 2.05
N THR A 20 6.38 15.73 2.76
CA THR A 20 5.83 16.11 4.08
C THR A 20 6.85 15.84 5.19
N ALA A 21 6.78 16.59 6.29
CA ALA A 21 7.68 16.45 7.43
C ALA A 21 7.68 15.01 7.98
N ASP A 22 6.49 14.41 8.12
CA ASP A 22 6.35 13.05 8.66
C ASP A 22 6.93 12.00 7.71
N ALA A 23 6.70 12.15 6.39
CA ALA A 23 7.24 11.23 5.40
C ALA A 23 8.77 11.35 5.30
N LEU A 24 9.33 12.56 5.42
CA LEU A 24 10.78 12.79 5.51
C LEU A 24 11.37 12.14 6.78
N ALA A 25 10.73 12.31 7.94
CA ALA A 25 11.16 11.68 9.18
C ALA A 25 11.13 10.14 9.08
N ASN A 26 10.10 9.56 8.45
CA ASN A 26 10.01 8.13 8.22
C ASN A 26 11.07 7.64 7.21
N ARG A 27 11.34 8.41 6.17
CA ARG A 27 12.41 8.14 5.22
C ARG A 27 13.79 8.09 5.90
N GLU A 28 14.05 9.02 6.83
CA GLU A 28 15.30 9.03 7.61
C GLU A 28 15.39 7.79 8.52
N ARG A 29 14.29 7.37 9.15
CA ARG A 29 14.24 6.16 9.97
C ARG A 29 14.58 4.88 9.19
N LEU A 30 14.29 4.83 7.89
CA LEU A 30 14.65 3.67 7.04
C LEU A 30 16.15 3.44 6.99
N ARG A 31 16.99 4.49 7.09
CA ARG A 31 18.45 4.38 7.07
C ARG A 31 19.02 3.56 8.24
N ALA A 32 18.29 3.49 9.35
CA ALA A 32 18.66 2.72 10.53
C ALA A 32 18.15 1.26 10.48
N LEU A 33 17.45 0.89 9.42
CA LEU A 33 16.88 -0.44 9.26
C LEU A 33 17.64 -1.26 8.20
N PRO A 34 17.70 -2.58 8.34
CA PRO A 34 18.31 -3.47 7.36
C PRO A 34 17.35 -3.65 6.16
N VAL A 35 17.14 -2.58 5.40
CA VAL A 35 16.29 -2.56 4.21
C VAL A 35 17.03 -1.94 3.04
N THR A 36 16.74 -2.39 1.83
CA THR A 36 17.25 -1.79 0.60
C THR A 36 16.26 -0.76 0.09
N VAL A 37 16.69 0.49 -0.04
CA VAL A 37 15.89 1.53 -0.71
C VAL A 37 16.38 1.65 -2.15
N LEU A 38 15.50 1.39 -3.10
CA LEU A 38 15.85 1.42 -4.52
C LEU A 38 16.03 2.86 -5.01
N PRO A 39 17.03 3.11 -5.85
CA PRO A 39 17.10 4.32 -6.66
C PRO A 39 15.84 4.41 -7.55
N ARG A 40 15.39 5.65 -7.81
CA ARG A 40 14.18 5.91 -8.62
C ARG A 40 14.18 5.22 -9.98
N ASP A 41 15.33 5.17 -10.61
CA ASP A 41 15.51 4.68 -11.99
C ASP A 41 15.87 3.18 -12.04
N THR A 42 15.80 2.48 -10.92
CA THR A 42 16.08 1.04 -10.85
C THR A 42 14.78 0.28 -10.60
N PRO A 43 14.12 -0.24 -11.64
CA PRO A 43 12.94 -1.07 -11.43
C PRO A 43 13.37 -2.37 -10.74
N PRO A 44 12.71 -2.77 -9.66
CA PRO A 44 12.97 -4.05 -9.04
C PRO A 44 12.45 -5.19 -9.92
N ASP A 45 13.06 -6.37 -9.79
CA ASP A 45 12.55 -7.57 -10.43
C ASP A 45 11.37 -8.14 -9.61
N PRO A 46 10.13 -8.05 -10.11
CA PRO A 46 8.97 -8.51 -9.38
C PRO A 46 8.88 -10.04 -9.23
N GLN A 47 9.64 -10.80 -10.01
CA GLN A 47 9.63 -12.27 -9.98
C GLN A 47 10.31 -12.86 -8.75
N ALA A 48 11.12 -12.06 -8.07
CA ALA A 48 11.86 -12.51 -6.87
C ALA A 48 11.08 -12.30 -5.56
N TRP A 49 9.87 -11.76 -5.59
CA TRP A 49 9.14 -11.41 -4.38
C TRP A 49 8.18 -12.50 -3.94
N THR A 50 8.16 -12.76 -2.62
CA THR A 50 7.16 -13.60 -1.97
C THR A 50 5.97 -12.78 -1.48
N VAL A 51 6.21 -11.51 -1.12
CA VAL A 51 5.18 -10.55 -0.72
C VAL A 51 5.46 -9.22 -1.38
N ALA A 52 4.45 -8.61 -1.96
CA ALA A 52 4.44 -7.24 -2.44
C ALA A 52 3.49 -6.40 -1.57
N VAL A 53 3.92 -5.22 -1.15
CA VAL A 53 3.12 -4.35 -0.28
C VAL A 53 2.77 -3.06 -1.04
N ASP A 54 1.48 -2.85 -1.23
CA ASP A 54 0.91 -1.62 -1.75
C ASP A 54 0.73 -0.61 -0.61
N ALA A 55 1.58 0.42 -0.60
CA ALA A 55 1.52 1.56 0.31
C ALA A 55 1.69 2.88 -0.45
N VAL A 56 1.16 2.94 -1.69
CA VAL A 56 1.34 4.10 -2.60
C VAL A 56 0.31 5.18 -2.29
N TYR A 57 -0.97 4.84 -2.30
CA TYR A 57 -2.06 5.75 -1.99
C TYR A 57 -2.94 5.20 -0.87
N GLY A 58 -3.45 6.07 -0.02
CA GLY A 58 -4.41 5.75 1.03
C GLY A 58 -5.74 6.47 0.84
N THR A 59 -6.42 6.77 1.95
CA THR A 59 -7.77 7.38 1.99
C THR A 59 -7.89 8.74 1.28
N GLY A 60 -6.78 9.44 1.06
CA GLY A 60 -6.75 10.72 0.35
C GLY A 60 -6.74 10.60 -1.18
N PHE A 61 -6.82 9.39 -1.73
CA PHE A 61 -6.85 9.21 -3.18
C PHE A 61 -8.21 9.58 -3.78
N HIS A 62 -8.18 10.38 -4.85
CA HIS A 62 -9.36 10.73 -5.65
C HIS A 62 -8.99 10.83 -7.14
N GLY A 63 -9.93 10.43 -8.00
CA GLY A 63 -9.82 10.61 -9.44
C GLY A 63 -8.97 9.56 -10.16
N THR A 64 -7.89 9.96 -10.82
CA THR A 64 -7.07 9.09 -11.66
C THR A 64 -5.66 8.91 -11.11
N LEU A 65 -5.07 7.74 -11.36
CA LEU A 65 -3.67 7.49 -11.03
C LEU A 65 -2.75 8.37 -11.87
N ARG A 66 -1.79 9.01 -11.21
CA ARG A 66 -0.70 9.70 -11.91
C ARG A 66 0.21 8.67 -12.60
N PRO A 67 0.99 9.05 -13.64
CA PRO A 67 1.82 8.10 -14.37
C PRO A 67 2.75 7.26 -13.48
N GLU A 68 3.36 7.87 -12.47
CA GLU A 68 4.25 7.19 -11.54
C GLU A 68 3.49 6.19 -10.65
N GLY A 69 2.31 6.57 -10.17
CA GLY A 69 1.43 5.70 -9.40
C GLY A 69 0.90 4.55 -10.24
N GLN A 70 0.55 4.80 -11.50
CA GLN A 70 0.14 3.76 -12.43
C GLN A 70 1.27 2.74 -12.66
N ALA A 71 2.51 3.21 -12.89
CA ALA A 71 3.67 2.35 -13.04
C ALA A 71 3.92 1.49 -11.78
N ALA A 72 3.71 2.07 -10.59
CA ALA A 72 3.81 1.32 -9.33
C ALA A 72 2.73 0.24 -9.22
N CYS A 73 1.46 0.57 -9.53
CA CYS A 73 0.36 -0.40 -9.53
C CYS A 73 0.60 -1.54 -10.55
N GLU A 74 1.09 -1.22 -11.75
CA GLU A 74 1.46 -2.22 -12.75
C GLU A 74 2.57 -3.16 -12.25
N LEU A 75 3.57 -2.62 -11.54
CA LEU A 75 4.65 -3.42 -10.94
C LEU A 75 4.11 -4.38 -9.88
N LEU A 76 3.19 -3.91 -9.02
CA LEU A 76 2.52 -4.71 -8.00
C LEU A 76 1.70 -5.84 -8.65
N HIS A 77 0.96 -5.55 -9.72
CA HIS A 77 0.23 -6.57 -10.47
C HIS A 77 1.16 -7.61 -11.12
N LYS A 78 2.31 -7.19 -11.65
CA LYS A 78 3.33 -8.11 -12.18
C LYS A 78 3.88 -9.04 -11.09
N ALA A 79 4.15 -8.50 -9.91
CA ALA A 79 4.60 -9.29 -8.75
C ALA A 79 3.55 -10.34 -8.35
N ARG A 80 2.27 -9.93 -8.26
CA ARG A 80 1.17 -10.84 -7.98
C ARG A 80 1.03 -11.94 -9.04
N ALA A 81 1.12 -11.58 -10.32
CA ALA A 81 1.08 -12.53 -11.42
C ALA A 81 2.26 -13.52 -11.40
N ALA A 82 3.40 -13.11 -10.86
CA ALA A 82 4.58 -13.96 -10.63
C ALA A 82 4.46 -14.85 -9.37
N GLY A 83 3.39 -14.71 -8.58
CA GLY A 83 3.11 -15.56 -7.42
C GLY A 83 3.35 -14.88 -6.06
N ALA A 84 3.69 -13.60 -6.01
CA ALA A 84 3.78 -12.87 -4.76
C ALA A 84 2.39 -12.65 -4.15
N LEU A 85 2.27 -12.76 -2.82
CA LEU A 85 1.10 -12.28 -2.09
C LEU A 85 1.07 -10.76 -2.15
N LEU A 86 0.00 -10.18 -2.69
CA LEU A 86 -0.18 -8.74 -2.76
C LEU A 86 -1.01 -8.23 -1.60
N LEU A 87 -0.36 -7.47 -0.70
CA LEU A 87 -0.95 -6.90 0.49
C LEU A 87 -1.14 -5.38 0.30
N ALA A 88 -2.36 -4.87 0.53
CA ALA A 88 -2.64 -3.44 0.55
C ALA A 88 -2.66 -2.90 1.99
N VAL A 89 -2.05 -1.73 2.18
CA VAL A 89 -2.07 -0.99 3.44
C VAL A 89 -3.25 -0.04 3.43
N ASP A 90 -4.17 -0.26 4.35
CA ASP A 90 -5.42 0.46 4.58
C ASP A 90 -6.44 0.34 3.43
N LEU A 91 -6.06 0.68 2.21
CA LEU A 91 -6.84 0.56 0.98
C LEU A 91 -5.93 0.17 -0.19
N PRO A 92 -6.41 -0.63 -1.15
CA PRO A 92 -5.73 -0.77 -2.43
C PRO A 92 -5.60 0.57 -3.16
N SER A 93 -4.41 0.85 -3.66
CA SER A 93 -4.13 2.09 -4.40
C SER A 93 -5.01 2.21 -5.64
N GLY A 94 -5.61 3.37 -5.82
CA GLY A 94 -6.56 3.65 -6.89
C GLY A 94 -8.03 3.46 -6.52
N LEU A 95 -8.35 3.04 -5.27
CA LEU A 95 -9.72 3.06 -4.74
C LEU A 95 -10.01 4.37 -4.02
N THR A 96 -11.21 4.93 -4.25
CA THR A 96 -11.74 6.06 -3.48
C THR A 96 -12.41 5.56 -2.21
N ALA A 97 -11.94 6.02 -1.05
CA ALA A 97 -12.35 5.53 0.27
C ALA A 97 -13.86 5.67 0.54
N ASP A 98 -14.47 6.74 0.06
CA ASP A 98 -15.86 7.10 0.36
C ASP A 98 -16.85 6.49 -0.64
N THR A 99 -16.47 6.39 -1.92
CA THR A 99 -17.39 5.97 -3.00
C THR A 99 -17.17 4.56 -3.49
N GLY A 100 -16.03 3.94 -3.17
CA GLY A 100 -15.65 2.63 -3.71
C GLY A 100 -15.33 2.64 -5.21
N GLU A 101 -15.25 3.83 -5.82
CA GLU A 101 -14.87 3.94 -7.23
C GLU A 101 -13.40 3.57 -7.42
N ALA A 102 -13.14 2.73 -8.42
CA ALA A 102 -11.81 2.30 -8.79
C ALA A 102 -11.31 3.06 -10.02
N ALA A 103 -10.15 3.67 -9.92
CA ALA A 103 -9.46 4.23 -11.07
C ALA A 103 -8.97 3.10 -12.01
N PRO A 104 -8.87 3.35 -13.32
CA PRO A 104 -8.22 2.42 -14.24
C PRO A 104 -6.81 2.08 -13.75
N GLY A 105 -6.50 0.78 -13.61
CA GLY A 105 -5.22 0.31 -13.08
C GLY A 105 -5.14 0.23 -11.56
N ALA A 106 -6.25 0.45 -10.82
CA ALA A 106 -6.30 0.26 -9.38
C ALA A 106 -5.80 -1.12 -8.95
N VAL A 107 -5.12 -1.18 -7.82
CA VAL A 107 -4.53 -2.42 -7.29
C VAL A 107 -5.62 -3.42 -6.90
N ARG A 108 -5.39 -4.69 -7.22
CA ARG A 108 -6.21 -5.83 -6.78
C ARG A 108 -5.39 -6.66 -5.80
N ALA A 109 -5.58 -6.37 -4.52
CA ALA A 109 -4.86 -7.05 -3.45
C ALA A 109 -5.46 -8.44 -3.16
N ASP A 110 -4.63 -9.33 -2.60
CA ASP A 110 -5.09 -10.59 -2.02
C ASP A 110 -5.55 -10.38 -0.57
N LEU A 111 -4.93 -9.41 0.11
CA LEU A 111 -5.19 -9.06 1.49
C LEU A 111 -5.11 -7.54 1.66
N THR A 112 -6.10 -6.95 2.33
CA THR A 112 -6.06 -5.55 2.78
C THR A 112 -6.00 -5.50 4.31
N VAL A 113 -4.98 -4.85 4.85
CA VAL A 113 -4.87 -4.58 6.29
C VAL A 113 -5.42 -3.19 6.57
N ALA A 114 -6.68 -3.13 6.99
CA ALA A 114 -7.35 -1.89 7.34
C ALA A 114 -6.92 -1.42 8.74
N PHE A 115 -6.50 -0.18 8.87
CA PHE A 115 -6.04 0.38 10.13
C PHE A 115 -7.20 0.88 10.97
N ASP A 116 -7.22 0.48 12.24
CA ASP A 116 -8.17 0.88 13.26
C ASP A 116 -9.61 0.43 12.99
N SER A 117 -10.21 0.88 11.90
CA SER A 117 -11.60 0.62 11.55
C SER A 117 -11.78 0.40 10.05
N ARG A 118 -12.89 -0.27 9.68
CA ARG A 118 -13.29 -0.39 8.28
C ARG A 118 -13.75 0.97 7.75
N LYS A 119 -13.27 1.34 6.58
CA LYS A 119 -13.76 2.49 5.82
C LYS A 119 -15.02 2.09 5.04
N PRO A 120 -15.87 3.03 4.60
CA PRO A 120 -17.08 2.71 3.83
C PRO A 120 -16.80 1.81 2.62
N VAL A 121 -15.72 2.04 1.91
CA VAL A 121 -15.28 1.21 0.76
C VAL A 121 -15.11 -0.26 1.09
N HIS A 122 -14.71 -0.61 2.31
CA HIS A 122 -14.51 -2.01 2.72
C HIS A 122 -15.82 -2.79 2.84
N ALA A 123 -16.95 -2.10 2.90
CA ALA A 123 -18.29 -2.70 2.90
C ALA A 123 -18.98 -2.62 1.51
N ASP A 124 -18.37 -1.94 0.54
CA ASP A 124 -18.93 -1.81 -0.80
C ASP A 124 -18.66 -3.08 -1.63
N PRO A 125 -19.71 -3.76 -2.12
CA PRO A 125 -19.54 -4.96 -2.95
C PRO A 125 -18.69 -4.72 -4.22
N ARG A 126 -18.70 -3.49 -4.76
CA ARG A 126 -17.91 -3.13 -5.95
C ARG A 126 -16.41 -3.12 -5.66
N ALA A 127 -16.03 -2.82 -4.42
CA ALA A 127 -14.64 -2.80 -4.00
C ALA A 127 -14.11 -4.18 -3.56
N ALA A 128 -14.99 -5.17 -3.37
CA ALA A 128 -14.61 -6.49 -2.87
C ALA A 128 -13.55 -7.17 -3.75
N GLU A 129 -13.63 -7.02 -5.09
CA GLU A 129 -12.66 -7.58 -6.02
C GLU A 129 -11.27 -6.95 -5.95
N PHE A 130 -11.16 -5.74 -5.38
CA PHE A 130 -9.90 -5.02 -5.20
C PHE A 130 -9.28 -5.28 -3.84
N CYS A 131 -10.10 -5.39 -2.78
CA CYS A 131 -9.62 -5.49 -1.41
C CYS A 131 -9.13 -6.89 -1.01
N GLY A 132 -9.62 -7.95 -1.67
CA GLY A 132 -9.38 -9.31 -1.24
C GLY A 132 -9.91 -9.57 0.17
N GLU A 133 -9.20 -10.38 0.97
CA GLU A 133 -9.51 -10.56 2.39
C GLU A 133 -9.21 -9.26 3.15
N ILE A 134 -10.08 -8.88 4.11
CA ILE A 134 -9.90 -7.64 4.89
C ILE A 134 -9.67 -8.00 6.36
N VAL A 135 -8.49 -7.65 6.86
CA VAL A 135 -8.09 -7.80 8.27
C VAL A 135 -7.99 -6.42 8.92
N LEU A 136 -8.54 -6.29 10.12
CA LEU A 136 -8.38 -5.07 10.93
C LEU A 136 -7.12 -5.15 11.76
N ALA A 137 -6.32 -4.10 11.72
CA ALA A 137 -5.17 -3.92 12.59
C ALA A 137 -5.44 -2.81 13.60
N ASP A 138 -5.39 -3.14 14.89
CA ASP A 138 -5.36 -2.16 15.96
C ASP A 138 -4.03 -1.39 15.89
N ILE A 139 -4.12 -0.08 15.76
CA ILE A 139 -2.98 0.85 15.72
C ILE A 139 -2.87 1.73 16.96
N GLY A 140 -3.62 1.40 18.02
CA GLY A 140 -3.58 2.07 19.31
C GLY A 140 -4.41 3.34 19.39
N ILE A 141 -5.44 3.51 18.55
CA ILE A 141 -6.39 4.63 18.69
C ILE A 141 -7.36 4.29 19.81
N PRO A 142 -7.48 5.14 20.87
CA PRO A 142 -8.39 4.87 21.96
C PRO A 142 -9.84 4.81 21.52
N GLU A 143 -10.63 3.89 22.08
CA GLU A 143 -12.07 3.72 21.76
C GLU A 143 -12.87 5.02 21.96
N SER A 144 -12.44 5.90 22.88
CA SER A 144 -13.05 7.21 23.09
C SER A 144 -12.97 8.13 21.86
N CYS A 145 -12.05 7.88 20.93
CA CYS A 145 -11.92 8.63 19.68
C CYS A 145 -12.89 8.16 18.59
N HIS A 146 -13.53 6.98 18.76
CA HIS A 146 -14.50 6.42 17.81
C HIS A 146 -15.93 6.94 18.02
N ARG A 147 -16.15 7.71 19.11
CA ARG A 147 -17.46 8.29 19.41
C ARG A 147 -17.56 9.66 18.76
N VAL A 148 -18.22 9.76 17.64
CA VAL A 148 -18.69 10.99 17.02
C VAL A 148 -20.20 11.07 17.19
#